data_ddb2ac1d7b39e0e94b335c122ca88007
#
_entry.id   ddb2ac1d7b39e0e94b335c122ca88007
#
_cell.length_a   1.000
_cell.length_b   1.000
_cell.length_c   1.000
_cell.angle_alpha   90.00
_cell.angle_beta   90.00
_cell.angle_gamma   90.00
#
_symmetry.space_group_name_H-M   'P 1'
#
loop_
_entity.id
_entity.type
_entity.pdbx_description
1 polymer ?
#
loop_
_entity_poly.entity_id
_entity_poly.type
_entity_poly.pdbx_seq_one_letter_code
_entity_poly.pdbx_strand_id
1 'polypeptide(L)' 'MTAPRISIGDVTAAGFCVIGARDWFRQHGFDWKAFVRDGITEADLLATGDALAERVIERKRASHG' A
#
# COMPACT_ATOMS: atom_id res chain seq x y z
N MET A 1 -10.07 -14.59 11.20
CA MET A 1 -9.53 -13.23 11.29
C MET A 1 -8.93 -12.80 9.96
N THR A 2 -9.39 -11.68 9.46
CA THR A 2 -8.90 -11.19 8.16
C THR A 2 -7.50 -10.61 8.29
N ALA A 3 -6.62 -10.92 7.35
CA ALA A 3 -5.30 -10.30 7.31
C ALA A 3 -5.45 -8.79 7.09
N PRO A 4 -4.60 -7.96 7.71
CA PRO A 4 -4.64 -6.51 7.49
C PRO A 4 -4.38 -6.18 6.04
N ARG A 5 -5.19 -5.28 5.50
CA ARG A 5 -5.04 -4.80 4.13
C ARG A 5 -4.68 -3.33 4.12
N ILE A 6 -3.84 -2.98 3.18
CA ILE A 6 -3.43 -1.59 2.97
C ILE A 6 -4.37 -1.00 1.93
N SER A 7 -5.02 0.11 2.27
CA SER A 7 -5.94 0.81 1.37
C SER A 7 -5.27 2.03 0.76
N ILE A 8 -5.95 2.64 -0.22
CA ILE A 8 -5.47 3.88 -0.82
C ILE A 8 -5.38 5.00 0.22
N GLY A 9 -6.28 5.00 1.20
CA GLY A 9 -6.22 5.94 2.31
C GLY A 9 -4.96 5.81 3.15
N ASP A 10 -4.50 4.57 3.35
CA ASP A 10 -3.25 4.31 4.08
C ASP A 10 -2.04 4.84 3.31
N VAL A 11 -2.05 4.69 2.00
CA VAL A 11 -0.97 5.17 1.13
C VAL A 11 -0.88 6.69 1.16
N THR A 12 -2.02 7.38 1.03
CA THR A 12 -2.05 8.84 1.06
C THR A 12 -1.71 9.38 2.44
N ALA A 13 -2.13 8.69 3.50
CA ALA A 13 -1.78 9.07 4.87
C ALA A 13 -0.28 9.00 5.14
N ALA A 14 0.43 8.15 4.40
CA ALA A 14 1.88 8.05 4.51
C ALA A 14 2.63 9.14 3.74
N GLY A 15 1.90 10.04 3.08
CA GLY A 15 2.48 11.17 2.36
C GLY A 15 2.69 10.95 0.87
N PHE A 16 2.15 9.86 0.32
CA PHE A 16 2.29 9.58 -1.12
C PHE A 16 1.05 10.08 -1.87
N CYS A 17 1.26 10.67 -3.04
CA CYS A 17 0.13 11.11 -3.86
C CYS A 17 -0.43 9.94 -4.67
N VAL A 18 -1.71 10.06 -5.04
CA VAL A 18 -2.41 9.00 -5.79
C VAL A 18 -1.73 8.69 -7.12
N ILE A 19 -1.29 9.74 -7.83
CA ILE A 19 -0.64 9.58 -9.15
C ILE A 19 0.66 8.80 -9.02
N GLY A 20 1.49 9.16 -8.05
CA GLY A 20 2.75 8.46 -7.80
C GLY A 20 2.56 7.01 -7.37
N ALA A 21 1.57 6.78 -6.51
CA ALA A 21 1.23 5.43 -6.06
C ALA A 21 0.73 4.56 -7.21
N ARG A 22 -0.08 5.12 -8.09
CA ARG A 22 -0.58 4.42 -9.26
C ARG A 22 0.55 3.97 -10.18
N ASP A 23 1.51 4.84 -10.44
CA ASP A 23 2.68 4.52 -11.24
C ASP A 23 3.52 3.43 -10.59
N TRP A 24 3.70 3.52 -9.28
CA TRP A 24 4.45 2.53 -8.51
C TRP A 24 3.81 1.14 -8.63
N PHE A 25 2.48 1.06 -8.48
CA PHE A 25 1.75 -0.20 -8.60
C PHE A 25 1.89 -0.79 -10.00
N ARG A 26 1.83 0.07 -11.01
CA ARG A 26 2.00 -0.33 -12.39
C ARG A 26 3.39 -0.91 -12.67
N GLN A 27 4.43 -0.27 -12.14
CA GLN A 27 5.81 -0.73 -12.27
C GLN A 27 6.02 -2.10 -11.65
N HIS A 28 5.31 -2.40 -10.57
CA HIS A 28 5.42 -3.69 -9.89
C HIS A 28 4.41 -4.73 -10.40
N GLY A 29 3.65 -4.41 -11.44
CA GLY A 29 2.72 -5.35 -12.04
C GLY A 29 1.43 -5.59 -11.25
N PHE A 30 1.11 -4.71 -10.32
CA PHE A 30 -0.12 -4.79 -9.54
C PHE A 30 -1.30 -4.16 -10.26
N ASP A 31 -2.50 -4.69 -10.02
CA ASP A 31 -3.73 -4.13 -10.58
C ASP A 31 -4.22 -2.97 -9.69
N TRP A 32 -4.11 -1.76 -10.21
CA TRP A 32 -4.52 -0.55 -9.48
C TRP A 32 -6.01 -0.56 -9.13
N LYS A 33 -6.86 -0.99 -10.07
CA LYS A 33 -8.32 -1.02 -9.84
C LYS A 33 -8.69 -1.97 -8.72
N ALA A 34 -8.06 -3.14 -8.71
CA ALA A 34 -8.28 -4.12 -7.65
C ALA A 34 -7.82 -3.57 -6.30
N PHE A 35 -6.68 -2.87 -6.28
CA PHE A 35 -6.18 -2.24 -5.07
C PHE A 35 -7.15 -1.19 -4.52
N VAL A 36 -7.66 -0.31 -5.38
CA VAL A 36 -8.59 0.74 -4.96
C VAL A 36 -9.87 0.13 -4.38
N ARG A 37 -10.33 -0.97 -4.97
CA ARG A 37 -11.55 -1.64 -4.53
C ARG A 37 -11.36 -2.47 -3.26
N ASP A 38 -10.30 -3.28 -3.20
CA ASP A 38 -10.14 -4.30 -2.17
C ASP A 38 -8.94 -4.08 -1.24
N GLY A 39 -8.02 -3.19 -1.61
CA GLY A 39 -6.77 -3.04 -0.89
C GLY A 39 -5.76 -4.10 -1.29
N ILE A 40 -4.59 -4.08 -0.64
CA ILE A 40 -3.51 -5.04 -0.87
C ILE A 40 -3.03 -5.56 0.48
N THR A 41 -2.60 -6.81 0.54
CA THR A 41 -2.09 -7.38 1.79
C THR A 41 -0.69 -6.83 2.08
N GLU A 42 -0.33 -6.77 3.36
CA GLU A 42 1.03 -6.37 3.75
C GLU A 42 2.07 -7.29 3.13
N ALA A 43 1.78 -8.59 3.08
CA ALA A 43 2.70 -9.58 2.51
C ALA A 43 3.01 -9.28 1.04
N ASP A 44 1.97 -8.99 0.25
CA ASP A 44 2.15 -8.67 -1.16
C ASP A 44 2.95 -7.38 -1.33
N LEU A 45 2.67 -6.40 -0.49
CA LEU A 45 3.36 -5.11 -0.54
C LEU A 45 4.84 -5.28 -0.17
N LEU A 46 5.13 -6.02 0.89
CA LEU A 46 6.50 -6.27 1.34
C LEU A 46 7.30 -7.12 0.34
N ALA A 47 6.62 -7.96 -0.41
CA ALA A 47 7.27 -8.80 -1.42
C ALA A 47 7.94 -7.99 -2.54
N THR A 48 7.56 -6.71 -2.71
CA THR A 48 8.20 -5.83 -3.69
C THR A 48 9.62 -5.45 -3.29
N GLY A 49 9.93 -5.50 -1.98
CA GLY A 49 11.22 -5.09 -1.47
C GLY A 49 11.49 -3.59 -1.56
N ASP A 50 10.48 -2.80 -1.82
CA ASP A 50 10.62 -1.36 -2.01
C ASP A 50 10.40 -0.59 -0.70
N ALA A 51 11.18 0.47 -0.51
CA ALA A 51 11.09 1.31 0.68
C ALA A 51 9.71 1.97 0.85
N LEU A 52 9.01 2.24 -0.25
CA LEU A 52 7.66 2.79 -0.20
C LEU A 52 6.72 1.85 0.55
N ALA A 53 6.80 0.55 0.27
CA ALA A 53 5.99 -0.45 0.93
C ALA A 53 6.23 -0.46 2.44
N GLU A 54 7.49 -0.41 2.83
CA GLU A 54 7.86 -0.39 4.24
C GLU A 54 7.33 0.86 4.94
N ARG A 55 7.42 2.01 4.31
CA ARG A 55 6.93 3.27 4.86
C ARG A 55 5.43 3.27 5.08
N VAL A 56 4.68 2.77 4.12
CA VAL A 56 3.22 2.71 4.21
C VAL A 56 2.80 1.82 5.38
N ILE A 57 3.42 0.64 5.48
CA ILE A 57 3.11 -0.32 6.54
C ILE A 57 3.48 0.25 7.90
N GLU A 58 4.65 0.85 8.01
CA GLU A 58 5.13 1.45 9.24
C GLU A 58 4.19 2.56 9.71
N ARG A 59 3.75 3.41 8.80
CA ARG A 59 2.82 4.49 9.10
C ARG A 59 1.48 3.95 9.58
N LYS A 60 0.98 2.91 8.94
CA LYS A 60 -0.27 2.29 9.33
C LYS A 60 -0.19 1.70 10.74
N ARG A 61 0.89 1.01 11.06
CA ARG A 61 1.11 0.46 12.40
C ARG A 61 1.21 1.55 13.45
N ALA A 62 1.86 2.65 13.14
CA ALA A 62 1.98 3.78 14.04
C ALA A 62 0.61 4.43 14.31
N SER A 63 -0.27 4.48 13.32
CA SER A 63 -1.62 5.04 13.48
C SER A 63 -2.50 4.18 14.36
N HIS A 64 -2.24 2.90 14.44
CA HIS A 64 -3.02 1.96 15.23
C HIS A 64 -2.51 1.81 16.66
N GLY A 65 -1.36 2.35 16.92
CA GLY A 65 -0.65 2.27 18.18
C GLY A 65 -1.41 2.45 19.40
#